data_4de5866388851098f8ef8bc75753880b
#
_entry.id   4de5866388851098f8ef8bc75753880b
#
_cell.length_a   1.000
_cell.length_b   1.000
_cell.length_c   1.000
_cell.angle_alpha   90.00
_cell.angle_beta   90.00
_cell.angle_gamma   90.00
#
_symmetry.space_group_name_H-M   'P 1'
#
loop_
_entity.id
_entity.type
_entity.pdbx_description
1 polymer ?
#
loop_
_entity_poly.entity_id
_entity_poly.type
_entity_poly.pdbx_seq_one_letter_code
_entity_poly.pdbx_strand_id
1 'polypeptide(L)'
;RRRYVLNLHIVEDTKPEKIVELKQRIYEDLMKNENIIKDTISIYFTEIAESSFRISIYFYFDVTDYNEFLELKDGVNRNIVTILNKEKVSLAYDTKTIEIKK
;
A
#
# COMPACT_ATOMS: atom_id res chain seq x y z
N ARG A 1 1.16 -2.39 20.65
CA ARG A 1 1.45 -2.00 19.26
C ARG A 1 0.24 -2.20 18.37
N ARG A 2 0.18 -1.49 17.26
CA ARG A 2 -0.97 -1.52 16.35
C ARG A 2 -0.55 -1.99 14.98
N ARG A 3 -1.33 -2.91 14.40
CA ARG A 3 -1.05 -3.47 13.09
C ARG A 3 -1.67 -2.62 11.98
N TYR A 4 -0.84 -2.33 10.96
CA TYR A 4 -1.29 -1.69 9.73
C TYR A 4 -1.43 -2.75 8.64
N VAL A 5 -2.54 -2.75 7.94
CA VAL A 5 -2.76 -3.68 6.81
C VAL A 5 -3.32 -2.88 5.64
N LEU A 6 -2.73 -3.06 4.48
CA LEU A 6 -3.24 -2.47 3.25
C LEU A 6 -3.13 -3.49 2.13
N ASN A 7 -4.23 -3.77 1.48
CA ASN A 7 -4.25 -4.55 0.26
C ASN A 7 -4.41 -3.58 -0.91
N LEU A 8 -3.33 -3.35 -1.61
CA LEU A 8 -3.26 -2.37 -2.69
C LEU A 8 -3.59 -3.08 -4.00
N HIS A 9 -4.66 -2.66 -4.65
CA HIS A 9 -5.09 -3.24 -5.92
C HIS A 9 -4.67 -2.32 -7.05
N ILE A 10 -3.72 -2.79 -7.88
CA ILE A 10 -3.19 -2.00 -9.00
C ILE A 10 -3.66 -2.61 -10.32
N VAL A 11 -3.61 -1.80 -11.38
CA VAL A 11 -4.10 -2.23 -12.69
C VAL A 11 -3.29 -3.42 -13.23
N GLU A 12 -3.99 -4.29 -13.93
CA GLU A 12 -3.45 -5.57 -14.41
C GLU A 12 -2.39 -5.46 -15.50
N ASP A 13 -2.24 -4.29 -16.10
CA ASP A 13 -1.21 -4.08 -17.12
C ASP A 13 0.09 -3.52 -16.55
N THR A 14 0.21 -3.48 -15.22
CA THR A 14 1.44 -3.04 -14.57
C THR A 14 2.55 -4.06 -14.84
N LYS A 15 3.67 -3.59 -15.36
CA LYS A 15 4.78 -4.48 -15.72
C LYS A 15 5.48 -5.02 -14.47
N PRO A 16 6.00 -6.27 -14.53
CA PRO A 16 6.67 -6.87 -13.36
C PRO A 16 7.81 -6.02 -12.80
N GLU A 17 8.63 -5.41 -13.65
CA GLU A 17 9.73 -4.55 -13.19
C GLU A 17 9.21 -3.30 -12.49
N LYS A 18 8.05 -2.80 -12.89
CA LYS A 18 7.43 -1.66 -12.20
C LYS A 18 6.89 -2.07 -10.83
N ILE A 19 6.39 -3.29 -10.71
CA ILE A 19 5.94 -3.83 -9.42
C ILE A 19 7.11 -3.92 -8.45
N VAL A 20 8.26 -4.41 -8.92
CA VAL A 20 9.48 -4.50 -8.10
C VAL A 20 9.89 -3.10 -7.63
N GLU A 21 9.89 -2.14 -8.53
CA GLU A 21 10.27 -0.76 -8.22
C GLU A 21 9.30 -0.14 -7.22
N LEU A 22 8.00 -0.34 -7.42
CA LEU A 22 6.97 0.17 -6.50
C LEU A 22 7.18 -0.36 -5.09
N LYS A 23 7.37 -1.68 -4.96
CA LYS A 23 7.61 -2.31 -3.66
C LYS A 23 8.85 -1.70 -2.99
N GLN A 24 9.90 -1.48 -3.76
CA GLN A 24 11.15 -0.91 -3.23
C GLN A 24 10.94 0.50 -2.72
N ARG A 25 10.19 1.33 -3.45
CA ARG A 25 9.92 2.71 -3.03
C ARG A 25 9.08 2.74 -1.75
N ILE A 26 8.09 1.87 -1.67
CA ILE A 26 7.27 1.77 -0.46
C ILE A 26 8.13 1.32 0.72
N TYR A 27 8.95 0.30 0.52
CA TYR A 27 9.84 -0.20 1.56
C TYR A 27 10.76 0.91 2.09
N GLU A 28 11.39 1.65 1.19
CA GLU A 28 12.29 2.75 1.57
C GLU A 28 11.57 3.82 2.39
N ASP A 29 10.34 4.14 2.01
CA ASP A 29 9.54 5.13 2.75
C ASP A 29 9.22 4.64 4.15
N LEU A 30 8.79 3.38 4.27
CA LEU A 30 8.46 2.80 5.57
C LEU A 30 9.68 2.72 6.47
N MET A 31 10.86 2.43 5.92
CA MET A 31 12.09 2.34 6.68
C MET A 31 12.51 3.68 7.30
N LYS A 32 12.05 4.80 6.73
CA LYS A 32 12.35 6.12 7.29
C LYS A 32 11.42 6.52 8.42
N ASN A 33 10.34 5.79 8.63
CA ASN A 33 9.33 6.14 9.62
C ASN A 33 9.74 5.62 11.00
N GLU A 34 10.01 6.53 11.93
CA GLU A 34 10.49 6.20 13.27
C GLU A 34 9.49 5.38 14.08
N ASN A 35 8.21 5.48 13.74
CA ASN A 35 7.15 4.83 14.51
C ASN A 35 6.85 3.42 14.05
N ILE A 36 7.52 2.94 13.01
CA ILE A 36 7.33 1.59 12.47
C ILE A 36 8.37 0.64 13.07
N ILE A 37 7.90 -0.53 13.50
CA ILE A 37 8.79 -1.62 13.94
C ILE A 37 9.33 -2.28 12.67
N LYS A 38 10.59 -2.01 12.35
CA LYS A 38 11.16 -2.28 11.03
C LYS A 38 11.17 -3.75 10.62
N ASP A 39 11.42 -4.66 11.56
CA ASP A 39 11.49 -6.08 11.25
C ASP A 39 10.12 -6.72 11.02
N THR A 40 9.04 -5.95 11.17
CA THR A 40 7.70 -6.44 10.90
C THR A 40 7.21 -6.10 9.49
N ILE A 41 7.96 -5.31 8.73
CA ILE A 41 7.53 -4.86 7.40
C ILE A 41 7.43 -6.02 6.43
N SER A 42 6.27 -6.14 5.79
CA SER A 42 5.99 -7.18 4.80
C SER A 42 5.32 -6.53 3.59
N ILE A 43 5.92 -6.68 2.41
CA ILE A 43 5.41 -6.11 1.16
C ILE A 43 5.56 -7.17 0.07
N TYR A 44 4.45 -7.76 -0.37
CA TYR A 44 4.48 -8.84 -1.35
C TYR A 44 3.38 -8.70 -2.39
N PHE A 45 3.69 -9.15 -3.61
CA PHE A 45 2.71 -9.31 -4.66
C PHE A 45 2.02 -10.65 -4.41
N THR A 46 0.80 -10.63 -3.88
CA THR A 46 0.15 -11.80 -3.31
C THR A 46 -0.92 -12.43 -4.17
N GLU A 47 -1.48 -11.71 -5.14
CA GLU A 47 -2.57 -12.25 -5.92
C GLU A 47 -2.64 -11.65 -7.32
N ILE A 48 -2.88 -12.50 -8.30
CA ILE A 48 -3.24 -12.10 -9.65
C ILE A 48 -4.74 -12.35 -9.75
N ALA A 49 -5.53 -11.27 -9.68
CA ALA A 49 -6.97 -11.36 -9.76
C ALA A 49 -7.44 -11.11 -11.19
N GLU A 50 -8.74 -11.21 -11.41
CA GLU A 50 -9.32 -11.08 -12.74
C GLU A 50 -9.02 -9.73 -13.42
N SER A 51 -9.06 -8.65 -12.66
CA SER A 51 -8.87 -7.31 -13.21
C SER A 51 -7.87 -6.46 -12.44
N SER A 52 -7.10 -7.07 -11.57
CA SER A 52 -6.13 -6.34 -10.75
C SER A 52 -5.04 -7.25 -10.21
N PHE A 53 -3.92 -6.63 -9.82
CA PHE A 53 -2.86 -7.30 -9.06
C PHE A 53 -2.90 -6.77 -7.63
N ARG A 54 -2.73 -7.64 -6.65
CA ARG A 54 -2.77 -7.23 -5.25
C ARG A 54 -1.36 -7.23 -4.65
N ILE A 55 -1.00 -6.07 -4.11
CA ILE A 55 0.21 -5.92 -3.30
C ILE A 55 -0.25 -5.84 -1.86
N SER A 56 0.16 -6.79 -1.05
CA SER A 56 -0.22 -6.83 0.37
C SER A 56 0.89 -6.24 1.21
N ILE A 57 0.54 -5.24 2.01
CA ILE A 57 1.48 -4.49 2.85
C ILE A 57 1.01 -4.59 4.28
N TYR A 58 1.89 -5.04 5.18
CA TYR A 58 1.56 -4.93 6.59
C TYR A 58 2.82 -4.73 7.41
N PHE A 59 2.62 -4.15 8.59
CA PHE A 59 3.66 -3.92 9.58
C PHE A 59 3.00 -3.47 10.87
N TYR A 60 3.80 -3.28 11.92
CA TYR A 60 3.31 -2.78 13.19
C TYR A 60 3.88 -1.41 13.48
N PHE A 61 3.03 -0.51 13.98
CA PHE A 61 3.45 0.74 14.59
C PHE A 61 3.76 0.49 16.06
N ASP A 62 4.79 1.16 16.57
CA ASP A 62 5.14 1.11 17.99
C ASP A 62 4.34 2.15 18.77
N VAL A 63 3.02 1.99 18.77
CA VAL A 63 2.09 2.86 19.49
C VAL A 63 0.95 2.02 20.03
N THR A 64 0.27 2.51 21.06
CA THR A 64 -0.89 1.85 21.64
C THR A 64 -2.14 2.69 21.51
N ASP A 65 -2.01 4.02 21.55
CA ASP A 65 -3.14 4.94 21.44
C ASP A 65 -3.78 4.85 20.05
N TYR A 66 -5.09 4.69 20.03
CA TYR A 66 -5.80 4.52 18.78
C TYR A 66 -5.78 5.76 17.88
N ASN A 67 -5.95 6.94 18.48
CA ASN A 67 -5.93 8.17 17.68
C ASN A 67 -4.55 8.44 17.09
N GLU A 68 -3.51 8.18 17.86
CA GLU A 68 -2.14 8.28 17.36
C GLU A 68 -1.90 7.30 16.22
N PHE A 69 -2.41 6.08 16.36
CA PHE A 69 -2.35 5.08 15.29
C PHE A 69 -3.02 5.59 14.02
N LEU A 70 -4.21 6.21 14.14
CA LEU A 70 -4.91 6.72 12.97
C LEU A 70 -4.15 7.85 12.27
N GLU A 71 -3.49 8.73 13.04
CA GLU A 71 -2.66 9.79 12.45
C GLU A 71 -1.46 9.22 11.71
N LEU A 72 -0.81 8.21 12.29
CA LEU A 72 0.33 7.56 11.64
C LEU A 72 -0.11 6.82 10.37
N LYS A 73 -1.26 6.15 10.44
CA LYS A 73 -1.83 5.45 9.30
C LYS A 73 -2.16 6.42 8.17
N ASP A 74 -2.75 7.57 8.52
CA ASP A 74 -3.06 8.63 7.56
C ASP A 74 -1.80 9.09 6.83
N GLY A 75 -0.71 9.30 7.56
CA GLY A 75 0.55 9.72 6.97
C GLY A 75 1.13 8.69 6.01
N VAL A 76 1.13 7.42 6.41
CA VAL A 76 1.62 6.34 5.55
C VAL A 76 0.76 6.24 4.28
N ASN A 77 -0.56 6.32 4.42
CA ASN A 77 -1.46 6.25 3.27
C ASN A 77 -1.19 7.39 2.28
N ARG A 78 -0.99 8.62 2.76
CA ARG A 78 -0.67 9.75 1.90
C ARG A 78 0.66 9.54 1.16
N ASN A 79 1.65 9.02 1.86
CA ASN A 79 2.94 8.74 1.24
C ASN A 79 2.82 7.68 0.15
N ILE A 80 2.02 6.65 0.38
CA ILE A 80 1.79 5.61 -0.62
C ILE A 80 1.12 6.19 -1.87
N VAL A 81 0.13 7.07 -1.69
CA VAL A 81 -0.51 7.74 -2.83
C VAL A 81 0.51 8.57 -3.60
N THR A 82 1.38 9.28 -2.89
CA THR A 82 2.46 10.07 -3.53
C THR A 82 3.38 9.16 -4.35
N ILE A 83 3.75 8.00 -3.80
CA ILE A 83 4.62 7.05 -4.49
C ILE A 83 3.93 6.50 -5.74
N LEU A 84 2.65 6.12 -5.63
CA LEU A 84 1.89 5.63 -6.78
C LEU A 84 1.88 6.66 -7.91
N ASN A 85 1.65 7.92 -7.57
CA ASN A 85 1.63 8.99 -8.57
C ASN A 85 3.00 9.18 -9.22
N LYS A 86 4.06 9.18 -8.43
CA LYS A 86 5.43 9.34 -8.93
C LYS A 86 5.82 8.19 -9.85
N GLU A 87 5.46 6.97 -9.47
CA GLU A 87 5.80 5.77 -10.24
C GLU A 87 4.82 5.54 -11.38
N LYS A 88 3.79 6.36 -11.49
CA LYS A 88 2.77 6.26 -12.54
C LYS A 88 2.07 4.91 -12.52
N VAL A 89 1.79 4.40 -11.34
CA VAL A 89 1.03 3.17 -11.15
C VAL A 89 -0.38 3.55 -10.76
N SER A 90 -1.36 3.03 -11.49
CA SER A 90 -2.77 3.33 -11.26
C SER A 90 -3.43 2.26 -10.41
N LEU A 91 -4.36 2.70 -9.57
CA LEU A 91 -5.20 1.77 -8.82
C LEU A 91 -6.26 1.18 -9.74
N ALA A 92 -6.59 -0.08 -9.52
CA ALA A 92 -7.63 -0.75 -10.30
C ALA A 92 -9.01 -0.30 -9.82
N TYR A 93 -9.93 -0.15 -10.77
CA TYR A 93 -11.31 0.21 -10.45
C TYR A 93 -12.13 -1.02 -10.13
N ASP A 94 -13.06 -0.86 -9.18
CA ASP A 94 -14.06 -1.89 -8.90
C ASP A 94 -15.12 -1.84 -10.01
N THR A 95 -15.36 -2.97 -10.64
CA THR A 95 -16.37 -3.09 -11.71
C THR A 95 -17.76 -2.68 -11.23
N LYS A 96 -18.09 -3.02 -10.00
CA LYS A 96 -19.39 -2.67 -9.41
C LYS A 96 -19.55 -1.16 -9.28
N THR A 97 -18.49 -0.46 -8.92
CA THR A 97 -18.50 0.99 -8.80
C THR A 97 -18.80 1.64 -10.15
N ILE A 98 -18.23 1.10 -11.22
CA ILE A 98 -18.47 1.60 -12.57
C ILE A 98 -19.94 1.44 -12.95
N GLU A 99 -20.53 0.30 -12.65
CA GLU A 99 -21.93 0.04 -12.94
C GLU A 99 -22.88 0.99 -12.21
N ILE A 100 -22.59 1.26 -10.96
CA ILE A 100 -23.41 2.15 -10.13
C ILE A 100 -23.45 3.56 -10.70
N LYS A 101 -22.41 3.99 -11.36
CA LYS A 101 -22.32 5.34 -11.90
C LYS A 101 -23.18 5.56 -13.16
N LYS A 102 -23.70 4.51 -13.72
CA LYS A 102 -24.58 4.61 -14.85
C LYS A 102 -25.98 5.03 -14.42
#